data_a93cc14591c17f707c9eb00ebf31da34
#
_entry.id   a93cc14591c17f707c9eb00ebf31da34
#
_cell.length_a   1.000
_cell.length_b   1.000
_cell.length_c   1.000
_cell.angle_alpha   90.00
_cell.angle_beta   90.00
_cell.angle_gamma   90.00
#
_symmetry.space_group_name_H-M   'P 1'
#
loop_
_entity.id
_entity.type
_entity.pdbx_description
1 polymer ?
#
loop_
_entity_poly.entity_id
_entity_poly.type
_entity_poly.pdbx_seq_one_letter_code
_entity_poly.pdbx_strand_id
1 'polypeptide(L)'
;MRKLLGCKKKTTTVKDSAELSHIERRYENMLAERDEEIARLRRELNSREQYIEIISAPVSDSKNEKAINPDIIYTKKYLFVGVIHDEFIELKRKFPNSIFMETAQYNPANVKVDMIVYLIPSMTHSLFYKVQNTNSLNDLRRVYCNNRSVNNVLLNIYTALMDE
;
A
#
# COMPACT_ATOMS: atom_id res chain seq x y z
N MET A 1 -82.17 26.89 -10.71
CA MET A 1 -81.26 25.85 -11.35
C MET A 1 -79.83 26.14 -10.99
N ARG A 2 -79.28 25.42 -10.00
CA ARG A 2 -77.85 25.51 -9.61
C ARG A 2 -77.08 24.30 -10.21
N LYS A 3 -76.19 24.55 -11.17
CA LYS A 3 -75.31 23.54 -11.70
C LYS A 3 -74.20 23.29 -10.69
N LEU A 4 -74.10 22.05 -10.17
CA LEU A 4 -73.02 21.54 -9.37
C LEU A 4 -71.85 21.26 -10.28
N LEU A 5 -70.75 22.04 -10.12
CA LEU A 5 -69.48 21.78 -10.72
C LEU A 5 -68.82 20.57 -10.02
N GLY A 6 -68.82 19.43 -10.70
CA GLY A 6 -68.09 18.22 -10.26
C GLY A 6 -66.63 18.42 -10.27
N CYS A 7 -66.01 18.47 -9.09
CA CYS A 7 -64.58 18.44 -8.90
C CYS A 7 -64.07 17.04 -9.24
N LYS A 8 -63.47 16.86 -10.42
CA LYS A 8 -62.78 15.61 -10.78
C LYS A 8 -61.51 15.49 -9.93
N LYS A 9 -61.55 14.68 -8.86
CA LYS A 9 -60.34 14.23 -8.15
C LYS A 9 -59.49 13.49 -9.17
N LYS A 10 -58.31 14.03 -9.51
CA LYS A 10 -57.26 13.32 -10.22
C LYS A 10 -56.83 12.15 -9.35
N THR A 11 -57.22 10.94 -9.70
CA THR A 11 -56.68 9.72 -9.14
C THR A 11 -55.23 9.65 -9.63
N THR A 12 -54.27 10.04 -8.79
CA THR A 12 -52.86 9.76 -8.96
C THR A 12 -52.73 8.25 -9.03
N THR A 13 -52.43 7.72 -10.20
CA THR A 13 -52.50 6.30 -10.46
C THR A 13 -51.36 5.59 -9.76
N VAL A 14 -51.56 4.37 -9.30
CA VAL A 14 -50.59 3.46 -8.67
C VAL A 14 -49.31 3.33 -9.49
N LYS A 15 -49.38 3.62 -10.78
CA LYS A 15 -48.21 3.68 -11.68
C LYS A 15 -47.21 4.75 -11.31
N ASP A 16 -47.62 5.94 -10.94
CA ASP A 16 -46.71 7.05 -10.58
C ASP A 16 -45.90 6.73 -9.30
N SER A 17 -46.51 6.00 -8.37
CA SER A 17 -45.83 5.53 -7.16
C SER A 17 -44.80 4.45 -7.43
N ALA A 18 -45.05 3.53 -8.35
CA ALA A 18 -44.11 2.48 -8.73
C ALA A 18 -42.92 3.05 -9.50
N GLU A 19 -43.13 4.02 -10.37
CA GLU A 19 -42.05 4.72 -11.09
C GLU A 19 -41.16 5.53 -10.14
N LEU A 20 -41.74 6.21 -9.17
CA LEU A 20 -40.97 6.94 -8.15
C LEU A 20 -40.11 5.99 -7.31
N SER A 21 -40.62 4.86 -6.86
CA SER A 21 -39.86 3.88 -6.08
C SER A 21 -38.74 3.21 -6.89
N HIS A 22 -38.92 3.04 -8.21
CA HIS A 22 -37.88 2.55 -9.09
C HIS A 22 -36.73 3.58 -9.26
N ILE A 23 -37.12 4.86 -9.39
CA ILE A 23 -36.17 5.97 -9.49
C ILE A 23 -35.36 6.10 -8.19
N GLU A 24 -36.02 6.08 -7.03
CA GLU A 24 -35.39 6.13 -5.70
C GLU A 24 -34.34 5.00 -5.56
N ARG A 25 -34.74 3.76 -5.82
CA ARG A 25 -33.82 2.59 -5.75
C ARG A 25 -32.62 2.73 -6.69
N ARG A 26 -32.85 3.31 -7.88
CA ARG A 26 -31.75 3.56 -8.82
C ARG A 26 -30.78 4.61 -8.28
N TYR A 27 -31.27 5.68 -7.66
CA TYR A 27 -30.41 6.68 -7.03
C TYR A 27 -29.66 6.12 -5.82
N GLU A 28 -30.30 5.30 -4.99
CA GLU A 28 -29.66 4.62 -3.86
C GLU A 28 -28.50 3.73 -4.33
N ASN A 29 -28.70 2.95 -5.38
CA ASN A 29 -27.64 2.12 -5.96
C ASN A 29 -26.48 2.99 -6.50
N MET A 30 -26.80 4.07 -7.21
CA MET A 30 -25.76 4.99 -7.71
C MET A 30 -24.98 5.67 -6.57
N LEU A 31 -25.64 6.01 -5.47
CA LEU A 31 -24.97 6.55 -4.29
C LEU A 31 -24.05 5.52 -3.64
N ALA A 32 -24.52 4.28 -3.48
CA ALA A 32 -23.71 3.20 -2.94
C ALA A 32 -22.45 2.93 -3.80
N GLU A 33 -22.58 2.88 -5.13
CA GLU A 33 -21.44 2.74 -6.05
C GLU A 33 -20.44 3.91 -5.90
N ARG A 34 -20.95 5.15 -5.74
CA ARG A 34 -20.10 6.32 -5.53
C ARG A 34 -19.38 6.28 -4.19
N ASP A 35 -20.06 5.83 -3.13
CA ASP A 35 -19.46 5.71 -1.81
C ASP A 35 -18.35 4.65 -1.79
N GLU A 36 -18.53 3.52 -2.48
CA GLU A 36 -17.49 2.51 -2.65
C GLU A 36 -16.29 3.06 -3.41
N GLU A 37 -16.52 3.80 -4.49
CA GLU A 37 -15.45 4.43 -5.28
C GLU A 37 -14.69 5.49 -4.45
N ILE A 38 -15.39 6.32 -3.69
CA ILE A 38 -14.78 7.28 -2.76
C ILE A 38 -13.92 6.56 -1.73
N ALA A 39 -14.40 5.46 -1.15
CA ALA A 39 -13.65 4.67 -0.19
C ALA A 39 -12.40 4.05 -0.81
N ARG A 40 -12.48 3.60 -2.06
CA ARG A 40 -11.34 3.09 -2.83
C ARG A 40 -10.30 4.18 -3.07
N LEU A 41 -10.72 5.33 -3.57
CA LEU A 41 -9.83 6.46 -3.87
C LEU A 41 -9.16 7.03 -2.62
N ARG A 42 -9.86 7.07 -1.48
CA ARG A 42 -9.27 7.49 -0.19
C ARG A 42 -8.17 6.54 0.26
N ARG A 43 -8.35 5.22 0.11
CA ARG A 43 -7.31 4.23 0.42
C ARG A 43 -6.09 4.41 -0.48
N GLU A 44 -6.30 4.63 -1.78
CA GLU A 44 -5.22 4.87 -2.72
C GLU A 44 -4.47 6.18 -2.41
N LEU A 45 -5.18 7.24 -2.09
CA LEU A 45 -4.58 8.53 -1.72
C LEU A 45 -3.71 8.39 -0.47
N ASN A 46 -4.24 7.79 0.59
CA ASN A 46 -3.49 7.58 1.83
C ASN A 46 -2.21 6.76 1.61
N SER A 47 -2.29 5.73 0.75
CA SER A 47 -1.09 4.94 0.39
C SER A 47 -0.06 5.77 -0.38
N ARG A 48 -0.51 6.67 -1.27
CA ARG A 48 0.40 7.58 -2.00
C ARG A 48 1.03 8.61 -1.07
N GLU A 49 0.28 9.15 -0.13
CA GLU A 49 0.80 10.08 0.88
C GLU A 49 1.89 9.43 1.73
N GLN A 50 1.66 8.19 2.21
CA GLN A 50 2.68 7.42 2.92
C GLN A 50 3.94 7.20 2.08
N TYR A 51 3.78 6.88 0.79
CA TYR A 51 4.92 6.71 -0.10
C TYR A 51 5.71 8.02 -0.25
N ILE A 52 5.03 9.17 -0.44
CA ILE A 52 5.65 10.48 -0.55
C ILE A 52 6.39 10.84 0.74
N GLU A 53 5.80 10.60 1.90
CA GLU A 53 6.43 10.83 3.19
C GLU A 53 7.75 10.07 3.32
N ILE A 54 7.75 8.78 2.95
CA ILE A 54 8.92 7.92 3.00
C ILE A 54 10.03 8.42 2.06
N ILE A 55 9.71 8.76 0.81
CA ILE A 55 10.72 9.22 -0.15
C ILE A 55 11.20 10.63 0.11
N SER A 56 10.40 11.45 0.80
CA SER A 56 10.72 12.84 1.15
C SER A 56 11.45 12.96 2.48
N ALA A 57 11.53 11.88 3.25
CA ALA A 57 12.26 11.86 4.50
C ALA A 57 13.73 12.29 4.27
N PRO A 58 14.27 13.23 5.04
CA PRO A 58 15.66 13.65 4.88
C PRO A 58 16.57 12.45 5.06
N VAL A 59 17.52 12.28 4.14
CA VAL A 59 18.57 11.28 4.26
C VAL A 59 19.35 11.62 5.52
N SER A 60 19.18 10.86 6.58
CA SER A 60 20.02 10.98 7.75
C SER A 60 21.42 10.51 7.35
N ASP A 61 22.30 11.45 7.00
CA ASP A 61 23.73 11.21 6.91
C ASP A 61 24.23 10.84 8.32
N SER A 62 23.97 9.60 8.70
CA SER A 62 24.50 9.07 9.95
C SER A 62 25.99 8.84 9.78
N LYS A 63 26.77 9.87 10.14
CA LYS A 63 28.25 9.79 10.34
C LYS A 63 28.64 8.92 11.54
N ASN A 64 27.76 8.06 12.01
CA ASN A 64 28.05 7.09 13.06
C ASN A 64 28.48 5.76 12.44
N GLU A 65 29.76 5.66 12.12
CA GLU A 65 30.45 4.36 11.96
C GLU A 65 30.54 3.65 13.34
N LYS A 66 29.40 3.29 13.93
CA LYS A 66 29.38 2.31 15.00
C LYS A 66 29.79 0.97 14.37
N ALA A 67 30.78 0.30 14.98
CA ALA A 67 31.19 -1.03 14.55
C ALA A 67 29.98 -1.95 14.51
N ILE A 68 29.50 -2.25 13.31
CA ILE A 68 28.34 -3.11 13.06
C ILE A 68 28.75 -4.53 13.41
N ASN A 69 28.08 -5.18 14.37
CA ASN A 69 28.25 -6.61 14.56
C ASN A 69 27.54 -7.36 13.42
N PRO A 70 28.25 -7.90 12.43
CA PRO A 70 27.65 -8.46 11.24
C PRO A 70 26.84 -9.73 11.51
N ASP A 71 27.12 -10.42 12.60
CA ASP A 71 26.53 -11.74 12.88
C ASP A 71 25.03 -11.66 13.12
N ILE A 72 24.56 -10.61 13.77
CA ILE A 72 23.14 -10.41 14.05
C ILE A 72 22.34 -10.17 12.76
N ILE A 73 22.92 -9.42 11.83
CA ILE A 73 22.26 -9.08 10.56
C ILE A 73 22.08 -10.33 9.70
N TYR A 74 23.08 -11.23 9.65
CA TYR A 74 23.08 -12.39 8.75
C TYR A 74 22.24 -13.57 9.28
N THR A 75 21.78 -13.53 10.51
CA THR A 75 20.89 -14.57 11.07
C THR A 75 19.43 -14.43 10.62
N LYS A 76 19.03 -13.27 10.20
CA LYS A 76 17.63 -12.95 9.80
C LYS A 76 17.43 -13.13 8.29
N LYS A 77 16.17 -13.36 7.90
CA LYS A 77 15.75 -13.43 6.49
C LYS A 77 15.03 -12.16 6.11
N TYR A 78 15.40 -11.57 5.00
CA TYR A 78 14.87 -10.30 4.51
C TYR A 78 14.10 -10.48 3.21
N LEU A 79 13.09 -9.61 3.02
CA LEU A 79 12.50 -9.34 1.71
C LEU A 79 13.03 -7.98 1.24
N PHE A 80 13.96 -7.98 0.30
CA PHE A 80 14.44 -6.77 -0.35
C PHE A 80 13.52 -6.38 -1.50
N VAL A 81 12.99 -5.15 -1.47
CA VAL A 81 12.03 -4.63 -2.45
C VAL A 81 12.64 -3.45 -3.20
N GLY A 82 12.58 -3.49 -4.53
CA GLY A 82 13.13 -2.45 -5.39
C GLY A 82 14.63 -2.63 -5.69
N VAL A 83 15.10 -3.86 -5.75
CA VAL A 83 16.50 -4.18 -6.09
C VAL A 83 16.73 -4.03 -7.59
N ILE A 84 17.83 -3.40 -8.00
CA ILE A 84 18.29 -3.34 -9.39
C ILE A 84 19.45 -4.31 -9.58
N HIS A 85 19.65 -4.75 -10.83
CA HIS A 85 20.55 -5.82 -11.21
C HIS A 85 21.97 -5.73 -10.62
N ASP A 86 22.58 -4.56 -10.61
CA ASP A 86 23.97 -4.38 -10.14
C ASP A 86 24.10 -4.53 -8.61
N GLU A 87 23.14 -4.02 -7.87
CA GLU A 87 23.08 -4.12 -6.40
C GLU A 87 22.67 -5.52 -5.95
N PHE A 88 21.86 -6.20 -6.78
CA PHE A 88 21.38 -7.54 -6.52
C PHE A 88 22.50 -8.53 -6.27
N ILE A 89 23.56 -8.48 -7.07
CA ILE A 89 24.69 -9.42 -6.98
C ILE A 89 25.39 -9.30 -5.62
N GLU A 90 25.66 -8.07 -5.17
CA GLU A 90 26.34 -7.84 -3.91
C GLU A 90 25.46 -8.17 -2.70
N LEU A 91 24.20 -7.73 -2.70
CA LEU A 91 23.24 -8.04 -1.65
C LEU A 91 22.97 -9.55 -1.57
N LYS A 92 22.81 -10.23 -2.71
CA LYS A 92 22.59 -11.68 -2.73
C LYS A 92 23.77 -12.45 -2.18
N ARG A 93 25.00 -11.99 -2.44
CA ARG A 93 26.22 -12.59 -1.87
C ARG A 93 26.24 -12.45 -0.35
N LYS A 94 25.81 -11.29 0.20
CA LYS A 94 25.77 -11.02 1.64
C LYS A 94 24.57 -11.68 2.34
N PHE A 95 23.45 -11.79 1.64
CA PHE A 95 22.17 -12.30 2.17
C PHE A 95 21.65 -13.48 1.33
N PRO A 96 22.34 -14.61 1.26
CA PRO A 96 21.99 -15.71 0.37
C PRO A 96 20.62 -16.34 0.66
N ASN A 97 20.14 -16.25 1.91
CA ASN A 97 18.86 -16.80 2.37
C ASN A 97 17.69 -15.80 2.26
N SER A 98 17.95 -14.60 1.76
CA SER A 98 16.94 -13.56 1.62
C SER A 98 16.27 -13.60 0.25
N ILE A 99 15.13 -12.93 0.15
CA ILE A 99 14.32 -12.88 -1.05
C ILE A 99 14.43 -11.48 -1.65
N PHE A 100 14.51 -11.42 -2.99
CA PHE A 100 14.71 -10.19 -3.73
C PHE A 100 13.54 -9.98 -4.69
N MET A 101 12.90 -8.84 -4.60
CA MET A 101 11.73 -8.48 -5.39
C MET A 101 12.08 -7.31 -6.31
N GLU A 102 12.34 -7.62 -7.58
CA GLU A 102 12.70 -6.64 -8.61
C GLU A 102 11.47 -6.09 -9.34
N THR A 103 10.44 -6.92 -9.49
CA THR A 103 9.25 -6.58 -10.27
C THR A 103 7.96 -6.89 -9.53
N ALA A 104 6.88 -6.20 -9.92
CA ALA A 104 5.55 -6.45 -9.37
C ALA A 104 4.92 -7.81 -9.80
N GLN A 105 5.57 -8.57 -10.69
CA GLN A 105 5.11 -9.90 -11.07
C GLN A 105 5.32 -10.94 -9.97
N TYR A 106 6.32 -10.73 -9.12
CA TYR A 106 6.57 -11.60 -7.98
C TYR A 106 5.40 -11.54 -6.98
N ASN A 107 4.94 -12.69 -6.50
CA ASN A 107 3.88 -12.77 -5.49
C ASN A 107 4.47 -13.02 -4.09
N PRO A 108 4.47 -12.05 -3.18
CA PRO A 108 5.05 -12.20 -1.85
C PRO A 108 4.14 -12.89 -0.83
N ALA A 109 2.93 -13.34 -1.19
CA ALA A 109 1.94 -13.85 -0.25
C ALA A 109 2.40 -15.07 0.60
N ASN A 110 3.33 -15.89 0.07
CA ASN A 110 3.82 -17.10 0.73
C ASN A 110 5.27 -16.96 1.26
N VAL A 111 5.77 -15.73 1.35
CA VAL A 111 7.13 -15.45 1.77
C VAL A 111 7.22 -15.52 3.29
N LYS A 112 8.21 -16.27 3.80
CA LYS A 112 8.56 -16.31 5.23
C LYS A 112 9.87 -15.54 5.42
N VAL A 113 9.76 -14.33 5.92
CA VAL A 113 10.87 -13.41 6.21
C VAL A 113 10.65 -12.75 7.56
N ASP A 114 11.71 -12.24 8.16
CA ASP A 114 11.69 -11.59 9.46
C ASP A 114 11.49 -10.06 9.32
N MET A 115 11.87 -9.50 8.17
CA MET A 115 11.87 -8.05 7.95
C MET A 115 11.78 -7.71 6.46
N ILE A 116 11.19 -6.56 6.15
CA ILE A 116 11.09 -6.02 4.78
C ILE A 116 12.03 -4.83 4.65
N VAL A 117 12.87 -4.83 3.62
CA VAL A 117 13.82 -3.76 3.31
C VAL A 117 13.46 -3.13 1.97
N TYR A 118 13.05 -1.87 2.01
CA TYR A 118 12.70 -1.09 0.83
C TYR A 118 13.90 -0.28 0.33
N LEU A 119 14.30 -0.50 -0.91
CA LEU A 119 15.33 0.29 -1.59
C LEU A 119 14.63 1.41 -2.37
N ILE A 120 14.39 2.53 -1.69
CA ILE A 120 13.56 3.64 -2.19
C ILE A 120 14.00 4.15 -3.57
N PRO A 121 15.31 4.38 -3.87
CA PRO A 121 15.72 4.93 -5.15
C PRO A 121 15.37 4.07 -6.38
N SER A 122 15.05 2.80 -6.17
CA SER A 122 14.74 1.84 -7.23
C SER A 122 13.33 1.29 -7.14
N MET A 123 12.59 1.67 -6.11
CA MET A 123 11.26 1.16 -5.86
C MET A 123 10.22 1.84 -6.75
N THR A 124 9.36 1.05 -7.40
CA THR A 124 8.20 1.57 -8.13
C THR A 124 6.96 1.58 -7.25
N HIS A 125 6.00 2.44 -7.57
CA HIS A 125 4.70 2.48 -6.88
C HIS A 125 4.01 1.11 -6.87
N SER A 126 4.05 0.39 -7.99
CA SER A 126 3.42 -0.93 -8.10
C SER A 126 4.04 -1.97 -7.18
N LEU A 127 5.36 -1.94 -6.99
CA LEU A 127 6.08 -2.81 -6.03
C LEU A 127 5.67 -2.47 -4.60
N PHE A 128 5.70 -1.19 -4.25
CA PHE A 128 5.33 -0.71 -2.92
C PHE A 128 3.92 -1.16 -2.54
N TYR A 129 2.93 -0.86 -3.38
CA TYR A 129 1.54 -1.24 -3.11
C TYR A 129 1.33 -2.75 -3.05
N LYS A 130 2.04 -3.51 -3.88
CA LYS A 130 1.92 -4.96 -3.85
C LYS A 130 2.35 -5.54 -2.50
N VAL A 131 3.44 -5.05 -1.94
CA VAL A 131 3.92 -5.49 -0.62
C VAL A 131 3.00 -4.98 0.49
N GLN A 132 2.56 -3.72 0.42
CA GLN A 132 1.65 -3.13 1.40
C GLN A 132 0.28 -3.83 1.46
N ASN A 133 -0.23 -4.31 0.32
CA ASN A 133 -1.52 -4.99 0.23
C ASN A 133 -1.41 -6.51 0.48
N THR A 134 -0.25 -7.02 0.86
CA THR A 134 -0.04 -8.43 1.17
C THR A 134 -0.22 -8.67 2.66
N ASN A 135 -1.36 -9.23 3.05
CA ASN A 135 -1.75 -9.42 4.46
C ASN A 135 -0.71 -10.17 5.30
N SER A 136 -0.04 -11.18 4.72
CA SER A 136 0.99 -11.95 5.43
C SER A 136 2.26 -11.17 5.80
N LEU A 137 2.41 -9.95 5.27
CA LEU A 137 3.56 -9.07 5.48
C LEU A 137 3.22 -7.85 6.36
N ASN A 138 1.97 -7.70 6.80
CA ASN A 138 1.53 -6.49 7.50
C ASN A 138 2.19 -6.28 8.86
N ASP A 139 2.43 -7.35 9.59
CA ASP A 139 3.01 -7.31 10.93
C ASP A 139 4.55 -7.29 10.93
N LEU A 140 5.16 -7.40 9.74
CA LEU A 140 6.60 -7.41 9.63
C LEU A 140 7.19 -6.01 9.74
N ARG A 141 8.33 -5.92 10.40
CA ARG A 141 9.11 -4.69 10.51
C ARG A 141 9.59 -4.24 9.12
N ARG A 142 9.53 -2.93 8.88
CA ARG A 142 9.88 -2.29 7.60
C ARG A 142 11.06 -1.36 7.78
N VAL A 143 12.05 -1.50 6.92
CA VAL A 143 13.24 -0.65 6.87
C VAL A 143 13.26 0.06 5.52
N TYR A 144 13.46 1.36 5.53
CA TYR A 144 13.47 2.19 4.34
C TYR A 144 14.89 2.72 4.09
N CYS A 145 15.47 2.33 2.97
CA CYS A 145 16.83 2.72 2.59
C CYS A 145 16.78 3.75 1.47
N ASN A 146 17.11 5.00 1.79
CA ASN A 146 17.13 6.11 0.83
C ASN A 146 18.41 6.14 -0.02
N ASN A 147 19.36 5.25 0.25
CA ASN A 147 20.60 5.12 -0.47
C ASN A 147 20.81 3.66 -0.89
N ARG A 148 21.35 3.45 -2.10
CA ARG A 148 21.60 2.14 -2.70
C ARG A 148 22.88 1.46 -2.20
N SER A 149 23.77 2.20 -1.54
CA SER A 149 25.00 1.64 -1.03
C SER A 149 24.71 0.48 -0.07
N VAL A 150 25.33 -0.66 -0.31
CA VAL A 150 25.18 -1.86 0.54
C VAL A 150 25.53 -1.55 1.99
N ASN A 151 26.53 -0.71 2.24
CA ASN A 151 26.91 -0.30 3.60
C ASN A 151 25.79 0.50 4.27
N ASN A 152 25.08 1.37 3.54
CA ASN A 152 23.93 2.12 4.07
C ASN A 152 22.76 1.18 4.36
N VAL A 153 22.50 0.22 3.49
CA VAL A 153 21.48 -0.82 3.71
C VAL A 153 21.79 -1.61 4.99
N LEU A 154 23.04 -2.05 5.17
CA LEU A 154 23.48 -2.74 6.39
C LEU A 154 23.30 -1.89 7.64
N LEU A 155 23.65 -0.61 7.58
CA LEU A 155 23.49 0.31 8.70
C LEU A 155 22.03 0.50 9.09
N ASN A 156 21.14 0.69 8.11
CA ASN A 156 19.70 0.86 8.37
C ASN A 156 19.07 -0.43 8.95
N ILE A 157 19.46 -1.60 8.46
CA ILE A 157 19.03 -2.88 9.02
C ILE A 157 19.52 -3.02 10.47
N TYR A 158 20.79 -2.71 10.73
CA TYR A 158 21.36 -2.79 12.06
C TYR A 158 20.67 -1.85 13.04
N THR A 159 20.48 -0.59 12.67
CA THR A 159 19.74 0.38 13.49
C THR A 159 18.35 -0.14 13.82
N ALA A 160 17.65 -0.66 12.80
CA ALA A 160 16.34 -1.23 13.00
C ALA A 160 16.35 -2.44 13.96
N LEU A 161 17.36 -3.28 13.97
CA LEU A 161 17.47 -4.41 14.90
C LEU A 161 17.81 -3.99 16.32
N MET A 162 18.49 -2.85 16.52
CA MET A 162 18.88 -2.35 17.84
C MET A 162 17.77 -1.55 18.54
N ASP A 163 16.74 -1.15 17.83
CA ASP A 163 15.55 -0.47 18.36
C ASP A 163 14.49 -1.49 18.89
N GLU A 164 14.84 -2.76 18.99
CA GLU A 164 14.05 -3.79 19.70
C GLU A 164 14.35 -3.75 21.20
#